data_c27809d53650c4a664caff53459ff4b9
#
_entry.id   c27809d53650c4a664caff53459ff4b9
#
_cell.length_a   1.000
_cell.length_b   1.000
_cell.length_c   1.000
_cell.angle_alpha   90.00
_cell.angle_beta   90.00
_cell.angle_gamma   90.00
#
_symmetry.space_group_name_H-M   'P 1'
#
loop_
_entity.id
_entity.type
_entity.pdbx_description
1 polymer ?
#
loop_
_entity_poly.entity_id
_entity_poly.type
_entity_poly.pdbx_seq_one_letter_code
_entity_poly.pdbx_strand_id
1 'polypeptide(L)'
;HEGRINRQVLKEIDYFKNFYHLQPKVYLSYDRFAYFEKDDGDFRITFDKNITTRREDVRLEHGSYGKKLLPDGKYLMEVKISGAVPLWFTKIISGLNVYPVSFSKYGTEYKRYVLTNYTSLMYKGENICLNQSLHQHQRIQSALASQC
;
A
#
# COMPACT_ATOMS: atom_id res chain seq x y z
N HIS A 1 -21.31 -16.98 -12.47
CA HIS A 1 -20.30 -16.38 -13.37
C HIS A 1 -19.02 -17.18 -13.22
N GLU A 2 -18.80 -18.16 -14.08
CA GLU A 2 -17.46 -18.74 -14.24
C GLU A 2 -16.55 -17.64 -14.79
N GLY A 3 -15.66 -17.16 -13.94
CA GLY A 3 -14.68 -16.17 -14.33
C GLY A 3 -13.79 -16.72 -15.43
N ARG A 4 -13.84 -16.15 -16.62
CA ARG A 4 -12.89 -16.47 -17.70
C ARG A 4 -11.47 -16.26 -17.17
N ILE A 5 -10.79 -17.36 -16.88
CA ILE A 5 -9.37 -17.33 -16.50
C ILE A 5 -8.59 -16.78 -17.70
N ASN A 6 -8.03 -15.59 -17.54
CA ASN A 6 -7.16 -15.00 -18.57
C ASN A 6 -5.81 -15.74 -18.57
N ARG A 7 -5.64 -16.67 -19.49
CA ARG A 7 -4.44 -17.52 -19.63
C ARG A 7 -3.16 -16.69 -19.85
N GLN A 8 -3.27 -15.51 -20.47
CA GLN A 8 -2.12 -14.62 -20.67
C GLN A 8 -1.66 -14.06 -19.33
N VAL A 9 -2.58 -13.54 -18.52
CA VAL A 9 -2.26 -13.03 -17.18
C VAL A 9 -1.63 -14.10 -16.30
N LEU A 10 -2.11 -15.36 -16.35
CA LEU A 10 -1.50 -16.45 -15.61
C LEU A 10 -0.06 -16.71 -16.04
N LYS A 11 0.22 -16.72 -17.36
CA LYS A 11 1.59 -16.90 -17.87
C LYS A 11 2.51 -15.75 -17.44
N GLU A 12 2.01 -14.50 -17.43
CA GLU A 12 2.76 -13.35 -16.96
C GLU A 12 3.07 -13.45 -15.46
N ILE A 13 2.10 -13.87 -14.65
CA ILE A 13 2.30 -14.12 -13.21
C ILE A 13 3.37 -15.21 -12.99
N ASP A 14 3.28 -16.34 -13.69
CA ASP A 14 4.24 -17.42 -13.58
C ASP A 14 5.64 -16.99 -14.01
N TYR A 15 5.74 -16.24 -15.10
CA TYR A 15 7.01 -15.67 -15.54
C TYR A 15 7.62 -14.76 -14.45
N PHE A 16 6.85 -13.82 -13.94
CA PHE A 16 7.29 -12.89 -12.90
C PHE A 16 7.73 -13.60 -11.63
N LYS A 17 6.92 -14.56 -11.17
CA LYS A 17 7.21 -15.36 -9.99
C LYS A 17 8.54 -16.11 -10.12
N ASN A 18 8.77 -16.75 -11.28
CA ASN A 18 9.95 -17.56 -11.52
C ASN A 18 11.20 -16.71 -11.79
N PHE A 19 11.06 -15.63 -12.56
CA PHE A 19 12.17 -14.74 -12.91
C PHE A 19 12.71 -13.97 -11.71
N TYR A 20 11.84 -13.42 -10.88
CA TYR A 20 12.22 -12.62 -9.72
C TYR A 20 12.29 -13.42 -8.41
N HIS A 21 12.00 -14.72 -8.44
CA HIS A 21 11.94 -15.58 -7.25
C HIS A 21 11.11 -14.98 -6.13
N LEU A 22 9.89 -14.51 -6.50
CA LEU A 22 9.00 -13.78 -5.60
C LEU A 22 8.64 -14.62 -4.38
N GLN A 23 8.69 -13.98 -3.22
CA GLN A 23 8.28 -14.54 -1.94
C GLN A 23 7.45 -13.55 -1.14
N PRO A 24 6.49 -14.02 -0.34
CA PRO A 24 5.77 -13.18 0.60
C PRO A 24 6.73 -12.49 1.57
N LYS A 25 6.63 -11.18 1.74
CA LYS A 25 7.51 -10.37 2.60
C LYS A 25 6.78 -9.65 3.72
N VAL A 26 5.49 -9.36 3.52
CA VAL A 26 4.66 -8.68 4.50
C VAL A 26 3.22 -9.15 4.35
N TYR A 27 2.59 -9.47 5.46
CA TYR A 27 1.15 -9.60 5.58
C TYR A 27 0.55 -8.21 5.80
N LEU A 28 -0.57 -7.93 5.14
CA LEU A 28 -1.31 -6.69 5.29
C LEU A 28 -2.80 -6.98 5.23
N SER A 29 -3.53 -6.52 6.25
CA SER A 29 -4.99 -6.62 6.33
C SER A 29 -5.61 -5.30 6.74
N TYR A 30 -6.86 -5.08 6.36
CA TYR A 30 -7.64 -3.92 6.75
C TYR A 30 -9.14 -4.21 6.54
N ASP A 31 -9.97 -3.49 7.27
CA ASP A 31 -11.41 -3.46 7.02
C ASP A 31 -11.71 -2.34 6.03
N ARG A 32 -12.52 -2.62 4.99
CA ARG A 32 -12.83 -1.66 3.94
C ARG A 32 -14.33 -1.46 3.79
N PHE A 33 -14.73 -0.18 3.73
CA PHE A 33 -16.00 0.25 3.17
C PHE A 33 -15.74 0.83 1.78
N ALA A 34 -16.48 0.38 0.78
CA ALA A 34 -16.35 0.86 -0.59
C ALA A 34 -17.70 1.39 -1.08
N TYR A 35 -17.66 2.59 -1.64
CA TYR A 35 -18.81 3.29 -2.19
C TYR A 35 -18.54 3.63 -3.65
N PHE A 36 -19.56 3.45 -4.47
CA PHE A 36 -19.52 3.74 -5.90
C PHE A 36 -20.62 4.76 -6.20
N GLU A 37 -20.36 5.67 -7.13
CA GLU A 37 -21.42 6.52 -7.67
C GLU A 37 -22.45 5.68 -8.40
N LYS A 38 -23.73 6.07 -8.25
CA LYS A 38 -24.85 5.26 -8.76
C LYS A 38 -24.87 5.20 -10.29
N ASP A 39 -24.59 6.34 -10.93
CA ASP A 39 -24.73 6.53 -12.36
C ASP A 39 -23.37 6.51 -13.10
N ASP A 40 -22.27 6.70 -12.37
CA ASP A 40 -20.90 6.68 -12.86
C ASP A 40 -20.05 5.73 -12.02
N GLY A 41 -19.87 4.51 -12.52
CA GLY A 41 -19.06 3.48 -11.86
C GLY A 41 -17.59 3.82 -11.71
N ASP A 42 -17.11 4.90 -12.33
CA ASP A 42 -15.73 5.33 -12.31
C ASP A 42 -15.38 6.17 -11.07
N PHE A 43 -16.38 6.80 -10.43
CA PHE A 43 -16.18 7.49 -9.16
C PHE A 43 -16.36 6.51 -7.99
N ARG A 44 -15.26 6.25 -7.29
CA ARG A 44 -15.22 5.32 -6.15
C ARG A 44 -14.48 5.93 -4.97
N ILE A 45 -15.10 5.79 -3.78
CA ILE A 45 -14.48 6.17 -2.50
C ILE A 45 -14.35 4.92 -1.64
N THR A 46 -13.19 4.70 -1.06
CA THR A 46 -12.97 3.65 -0.07
C THR A 46 -12.47 4.23 1.24
N PHE A 47 -12.91 3.65 2.35
CA PHE A 47 -12.44 3.96 3.70
C PHE A 47 -11.84 2.69 4.29
N ASP A 48 -10.55 2.73 4.57
CA ASP A 48 -9.83 1.63 5.19
C ASP A 48 -9.54 1.96 6.66
N LYS A 49 -9.87 1.03 7.54
CA LYS A 49 -9.55 1.10 8.97
C LYS A 49 -8.86 -0.18 9.45
N ASN A 50 -8.36 -0.19 10.67
CA ASN A 50 -7.70 -1.34 11.28
C ASN A 50 -6.57 -1.91 10.41
N ILE A 51 -5.83 -1.03 9.71
CA ILE A 51 -4.75 -1.46 8.83
C ILE A 51 -3.65 -2.07 9.68
N THR A 52 -3.46 -3.38 9.54
CA THR A 52 -2.54 -4.19 10.34
C THR A 52 -1.51 -4.86 9.45
N THR A 53 -0.26 -4.91 9.91
CA THR A 53 0.84 -5.50 9.17
C THR A 53 1.73 -6.36 10.06
N ARG A 54 2.32 -7.43 9.46
CA ARG A 54 3.37 -8.25 10.09
C ARG A 54 4.33 -8.80 9.05
N ARG A 55 5.57 -9.06 9.45
CA ARG A 55 6.62 -9.65 8.61
C ARG A 55 7.00 -11.06 9.03
N GLU A 56 6.78 -11.36 10.29
CA GLU A 56 6.85 -12.71 10.82
C GLU A 56 5.52 -13.39 10.51
N ASP A 57 5.55 -14.62 10.09
CA ASP A 57 4.34 -15.36 9.76
C ASP A 57 3.38 -14.63 8.79
N VAL A 58 3.76 -14.56 7.54
CA VAL A 58 3.00 -13.87 6.48
C VAL A 58 1.83 -14.69 5.90
N ARG A 59 1.50 -15.84 6.50
CA ARG A 59 0.42 -16.73 6.06
C ARG A 59 -0.95 -16.11 6.31
N LEU A 60 -1.84 -16.21 5.32
CA LEU A 60 -3.17 -15.61 5.38
C LEU A 60 -4.10 -16.32 6.36
N GLU A 61 -3.95 -17.64 6.49
CA GLU A 61 -4.77 -18.50 7.34
C GLU A 61 -4.60 -18.26 8.84
N HIS A 62 -3.55 -17.55 9.23
CA HIS A 62 -3.27 -17.25 10.65
C HIS A 62 -4.00 -16.00 11.19
N GLY A 63 -4.92 -15.44 10.40
CA GLY A 63 -5.78 -14.34 10.83
C GLY A 63 -5.12 -12.95 10.80
N SER A 64 -5.87 -11.95 11.27
CA SER A 64 -5.56 -10.52 11.14
C SER A 64 -4.96 -9.97 12.43
N TYR A 65 -3.71 -10.31 12.73
CA TYR A 65 -2.95 -9.74 13.84
C TYR A 65 -1.65 -9.07 13.35
N GLY A 66 -1.06 -8.22 14.18
CA GLY A 66 0.20 -7.53 13.89
C GLY A 66 0.22 -6.09 14.39
N LYS A 67 1.08 -5.26 13.78
CA LYS A 67 1.25 -3.85 14.14
C LYS A 67 0.30 -2.98 13.34
N LYS A 68 -0.43 -2.07 13.98
CA LYS A 68 -1.32 -1.11 13.31
C LYS A 68 -0.52 -0.04 12.58
N LEU A 69 -0.89 0.26 11.33
CA LEU A 69 -0.31 1.36 10.56
C LEU A 69 -0.95 2.71 10.88
N LEU A 70 -2.22 2.72 11.25
CA LEU A 70 -2.93 3.92 11.69
C LEU A 70 -3.37 3.76 13.15
N PRO A 71 -3.43 4.87 13.91
CA PRO A 71 -4.05 4.88 15.23
C PRO A 71 -5.52 4.43 15.16
N ASP A 72 -6.04 3.95 16.29
CA ASP A 72 -7.45 3.60 16.42
C ASP A 72 -8.35 4.82 16.13
N GLY A 73 -9.49 4.59 15.51
CA GLY A 73 -10.43 5.63 15.12
C GLY A 73 -10.01 6.44 13.88
N LYS A 74 -8.84 6.18 13.29
CA LYS A 74 -8.42 6.82 12.03
C LYS A 74 -8.76 5.94 10.83
N TYR A 75 -9.14 6.61 9.75
CA TYR A 75 -9.48 6.01 8.46
C TYR A 75 -8.55 6.54 7.39
N LEU A 76 -8.19 5.68 6.45
CA LEU A 76 -7.57 6.07 5.19
C LEU A 76 -8.67 6.14 4.14
N MET A 77 -8.95 7.35 3.65
CA MET A 77 -9.85 7.55 2.51
C MET A 77 -9.03 7.52 1.23
N GLU A 78 -9.46 6.72 0.27
CA GLU A 78 -8.90 6.68 -1.08
C GLU A 78 -10.02 6.99 -2.07
N VAL A 79 -9.81 7.98 -2.96
CA VAL A 79 -10.74 8.37 -4.00
C VAL A 79 -10.15 7.98 -5.34
N LYS A 80 -10.91 7.25 -6.14
CA LYS A 80 -10.58 6.92 -7.53
C LYS A 80 -11.61 7.53 -8.45
N ILE A 81 -11.13 8.19 -9.49
CA ILE A 81 -11.94 8.91 -10.46
C ILE A 81 -11.21 8.90 -11.80
N SER A 82 -11.93 8.67 -12.89
CA SER A 82 -11.38 8.70 -14.26
C SER A 82 -11.46 10.08 -14.91
N GLY A 83 -12.30 10.97 -14.39
CA GLY A 83 -12.58 12.30 -14.94
C GLY A 83 -12.33 13.43 -13.94
N ALA A 84 -13.11 14.50 -14.07
CA ALA A 84 -13.07 15.64 -13.16
C ALA A 84 -13.72 15.28 -11.80
N VAL A 85 -13.15 15.80 -10.73
CA VAL A 85 -13.71 15.62 -9.39
C VAL A 85 -15.07 16.32 -9.30
N PRO A 86 -16.17 15.63 -8.88
CA PRO A 86 -17.48 16.24 -8.76
C PRO A 86 -17.49 17.42 -7.78
N LEU A 87 -18.16 18.52 -8.15
CA LEU A 87 -18.23 19.74 -7.33
C LEU A 87 -18.88 19.50 -5.95
N TRP A 88 -19.85 18.60 -5.86
CA TRP A 88 -20.46 18.24 -4.59
C TRP A 88 -19.45 17.62 -3.63
N PHE A 89 -18.57 16.75 -4.17
CA PHE A 89 -17.53 16.09 -3.37
C PHE A 89 -16.46 17.09 -2.91
N THR A 90 -15.98 17.96 -3.80
CA THR A 90 -15.00 18.99 -3.41
C THR A 90 -15.55 19.93 -2.32
N LYS A 91 -16.85 20.30 -2.38
CA LYS A 91 -17.50 21.10 -1.33
C LYS A 91 -17.50 20.37 0.01
N ILE A 92 -17.80 19.06 0.02
CA ILE A 92 -17.80 18.25 1.25
C ILE A 92 -16.41 18.19 1.87
N ILE A 93 -15.39 17.76 1.10
CA ILE A 93 -14.04 17.60 1.64
C ILE A 93 -13.43 18.92 2.10
N SER A 94 -13.68 20.02 1.38
CA SER A 94 -13.24 21.36 1.77
C SER A 94 -13.93 21.83 3.05
N GLY A 95 -15.25 21.63 3.16
CA GLY A 95 -16.02 21.97 4.37
C GLY A 95 -15.59 21.20 5.61
N LEU A 96 -15.08 19.99 5.42
CA LEU A 96 -14.54 19.14 6.49
C LEU A 96 -13.03 19.31 6.72
N ASN A 97 -12.36 20.21 6.01
CA ASN A 97 -10.91 20.42 6.06
C ASN A 97 -10.11 19.12 5.81
N VAL A 98 -10.59 18.28 4.89
CA VAL A 98 -9.91 17.05 4.50
C VAL A 98 -8.97 17.34 3.33
N TYR A 99 -7.68 17.08 3.53
CA TYR A 99 -6.63 17.35 2.55
C TYR A 99 -5.99 16.04 2.07
N PRO A 100 -5.54 15.98 0.79
CA PRO A 100 -4.84 14.84 0.28
C PRO A 100 -3.48 14.66 0.96
N VAL A 101 -3.14 13.41 1.24
CA VAL A 101 -1.84 13.02 1.80
C VAL A 101 -1.25 11.90 0.97
N SER A 102 0.08 11.88 0.85
CA SER A 102 0.76 10.75 0.24
C SER A 102 0.81 9.60 1.23
N PHE A 103 0.07 8.54 0.97
CA PHE A 103 0.04 7.34 1.82
C PHE A 103 0.03 6.07 0.98
N SER A 104 1.04 5.24 1.18
CA SER A 104 1.09 3.88 0.69
C SER A 104 1.12 2.92 1.88
N LYS A 105 0.19 1.97 1.97
CA LYS A 105 0.15 0.98 3.06
C LYS A 105 1.48 0.24 3.17
N TYR A 106 1.94 -0.33 2.06
CA TYR A 106 3.23 -1.02 1.99
C TYR A 106 4.40 -0.07 2.25
N GLY A 107 4.43 1.10 1.59
CA GLY A 107 5.53 2.07 1.75
C GLY A 107 5.64 2.61 3.18
N THR A 108 4.51 2.83 3.86
CA THR A 108 4.51 3.26 5.27
C THR A 108 5.02 2.16 6.19
N GLU A 109 4.60 0.92 5.97
CA GLU A 109 5.10 -0.25 6.70
C GLU A 109 6.60 -0.41 6.48
N TYR A 110 7.05 -0.38 5.22
CA TYR A 110 8.46 -0.54 4.88
C TYR A 110 9.35 0.53 5.53
N LYS A 111 8.93 1.79 5.48
CA LYS A 111 9.65 2.89 6.17
C LYS A 111 9.78 2.62 7.67
N ARG A 112 8.69 2.20 8.33
CA ARG A 112 8.73 1.85 9.76
C ARG A 112 9.66 0.68 10.05
N TYR A 113 9.60 -0.36 9.23
CA TYR A 113 10.48 -1.53 9.35
C TYR A 113 11.96 -1.15 9.24
N VAL A 114 12.31 -0.37 8.20
CA VAL A 114 13.69 0.07 7.99
C VAL A 114 14.17 0.95 9.13
N LEU A 115 13.37 1.93 9.57
CA LEU A 115 13.73 2.81 10.69
C LEU A 115 13.91 2.04 12.00
N THR A 116 13.03 1.08 12.29
CA THR A 116 13.15 0.27 13.52
C THR A 116 14.42 -0.57 13.51
N ASN A 117 14.73 -1.21 12.38
CA ASN A 117 15.95 -2.01 12.27
C ASN A 117 17.22 -1.15 12.30
N TYR A 118 17.18 0.01 11.64
CA TYR A 118 18.30 0.95 11.66
C TYR A 118 18.61 1.43 13.09
N THR A 119 17.58 1.83 13.83
CA THR A 119 17.73 2.25 15.23
C THR A 119 18.29 1.10 16.10
N SER A 120 17.80 -0.12 15.89
CA SER A 120 18.29 -1.30 16.61
C SER A 120 19.77 -1.60 16.34
N LEU A 121 20.24 -1.40 15.11
CA LEU A 121 21.63 -1.62 14.71
C LEU A 121 22.57 -0.52 15.25
N MET A 122 22.12 0.73 15.27
CA MET A 122 22.84 1.84 15.88
C MET A 122 23.06 1.63 17.38
N TYR A 123 22.05 1.10 18.08
CA TYR A 123 22.16 0.77 19.51
C TYR A 123 23.16 -0.38 19.77
N LYS A 124 23.36 -1.27 18.80
CA LYS A 124 24.34 -2.38 18.91
C LYS A 124 25.76 -1.99 18.50
N GLY A 125 26.00 -0.74 18.14
CA GLY A 125 27.34 -0.24 17.78
C GLY A 125 27.89 -0.76 16.43
N GLU A 126 27.03 -1.33 15.59
CA GLU A 126 27.41 -1.77 14.25
C GLU A 126 27.36 -0.59 13.28
N ASN A 127 28.51 -0.16 12.77
CA ASN A 127 28.64 0.86 11.74
C ASN A 127 28.13 0.32 10.40
N ILE A 128 26.91 0.70 10.01
CA ILE A 128 26.34 0.35 8.71
C ILE A 128 26.57 1.50 7.74
N CYS A 129 27.25 1.21 6.63
CA CYS A 129 27.34 2.12 5.49
C CYS A 129 25.96 2.36 4.88
N LEU A 130 25.35 3.51 5.13
CA LEU A 130 24.05 3.98 4.65
C LEU A 130 23.93 4.07 3.13
N ASN A 131 25.04 4.04 2.39
CA ASN A 131 25.07 4.35 0.96
C ASN A 131 24.42 3.30 0.04
N GLN A 132 24.34 2.03 0.42
CA GLN A 132 23.80 1.01 -0.49
C GLN A 132 22.26 0.93 -0.49
N SER A 133 21.62 1.19 0.64
CA SER A 133 20.16 1.08 0.75
C SER A 133 19.42 2.28 0.13
N LEU A 134 19.96 3.49 0.23
CA LEU A 134 19.39 4.69 -0.37
C LEU A 134 19.52 4.73 -1.89
N HIS A 135 20.62 4.23 -2.46
CA HIS A 135 20.81 4.14 -3.91
C HIS A 135 19.88 3.13 -4.59
N GLN A 136 19.51 2.04 -3.94
CA GLN A 136 18.50 1.13 -4.47
C GLN A 136 17.11 1.78 -4.49
N HIS A 137 16.78 2.59 -3.49
CA HIS A 137 15.48 3.27 -3.41
C HIS A 137 15.31 4.35 -4.49
N GLN A 138 16.37 5.11 -4.76
CA GLN A 138 16.38 6.12 -5.84
C GLN A 138 16.29 5.48 -7.23
N ARG A 139 16.93 4.33 -7.46
CA ARG A 139 16.81 3.59 -8.73
C ARG A 139 15.40 3.06 -8.98
N ILE A 140 14.68 2.62 -7.96
CA ILE A 140 13.29 2.15 -8.09
C ILE A 140 12.36 3.33 -8.38
N GLN A 141 12.55 4.48 -7.72
CA GLN A 141 11.74 5.68 -7.98
C GLN A 141 11.98 6.27 -9.37
N SER A 142 13.23 6.28 -9.85
CA SER A 142 13.54 6.75 -11.21
C SER A 142 13.03 5.80 -12.29
N ALA A 143 13.02 4.49 -12.05
CA ALA A 143 12.44 3.51 -12.98
C ALA A 143 10.91 3.61 -13.07
N LEU A 144 10.21 3.98 -11.99
CA LEU A 144 8.77 4.21 -11.99
C LEU A 144 8.38 5.56 -12.59
N ALA A 145 9.24 6.58 -12.47
CA ALA A 145 9.00 7.91 -13.03
C ALA A 145 9.26 7.99 -14.57
N SER A 146 9.97 7.04 -15.14
CA SER A 146 10.25 6.98 -16.59
C SER A 146 9.18 6.23 -17.41
N GLN A 147 8.10 5.77 -16.77
CA GLN A 147 6.98 5.06 -17.41
C GLN A 147 5.65 5.86 -17.40
N CYS A 148 5.69 7.15 -17.06
CA CYS A 148 4.56 8.08 -17.24
C CYS A 148 4.77 9.00 -18.42
#